data_87e1b7661473e0c58c0944d8ca423b4c
#
_entry.id   87e1b7661473e0c58c0944d8ca423b4c
#
_cell.length_a   1.000
_cell.length_b   1.000
_cell.length_c   1.000
_cell.angle_alpha   90.00
_cell.angle_beta   90.00
_cell.angle_gamma   90.00
#
_symmetry.space_group_name_H-M   'P 1'
#
loop_
_entity.id
_entity.type
_entity.pdbx_description
1 polymer ?
#
loop_
_entity_poly.entity_id
_entity_poly.type
_entity_poly.pdbx_seq_one_letter_code
_entity_poly.pdbx_strand_id
1 'polypeptide(L)'
;CEWVTSTNNRLYVGWFGVLCIPTLLAATTMFIIAFIGAPSVDIDGIREPVAGSLMWGNNIISGAVVPSSNAIGLHFYAIWEAASLDEWLYNGGPYQFIVFHFLIGVWCYAGREWELSYRLGMRPWIFVAFTAPAAAATAVFLIYPIGQGSFSDGMPLGISGTFNYMLVFSAEHNILMNPFHMLGVAGVFGGSLFSAMHGSLVTSSLVRETTETESQNYGYKFGQEEETYNIVAAHAFFGRLIFQYASFNNSRSLHFLLASWPVIGIWCAAMGIAVSSANLNGLNFNQSILDHQGRVIKTWADLLNGANLGMEVTHERNALFVGALI
;
A
#
# COMPACT_ATOMS: atom_id res chain seq x y z
N CYS A 1 -30.31 -14.73 -11.77
CA CYS A 1 -30.14 -13.31 -11.33
C CYS A 1 -30.38 -13.14 -9.83
N GLU A 2 -31.43 -13.77 -9.28
CA GLU A 2 -31.74 -13.65 -7.85
C GLU A 2 -30.63 -14.17 -6.94
N TRP A 3 -29.95 -15.24 -7.31
CA TRP A 3 -28.86 -15.80 -6.53
C TRP A 3 -27.68 -14.83 -6.43
N VAL A 4 -27.33 -14.13 -7.50
CA VAL A 4 -26.18 -13.18 -7.53
C VAL A 4 -26.38 -12.05 -6.52
N THR A 5 -27.60 -11.56 -6.37
CA THR A 5 -27.92 -10.43 -5.49
C THR A 5 -28.50 -10.84 -4.15
N SER A 6 -28.53 -12.15 -3.85
CA SER A 6 -29.09 -12.66 -2.60
C SER A 6 -28.20 -12.36 -1.42
N THR A 7 -28.77 -11.75 -0.39
CA THR A 7 -28.09 -11.51 0.89
C THR A 7 -28.14 -12.71 1.82
N ASN A 8 -28.81 -13.80 1.40
CA ASN A 8 -28.88 -15.05 2.18
C ASN A 8 -27.70 -15.98 1.91
N ASN A 9 -26.88 -15.71 0.89
CA ASN A 9 -25.67 -16.47 0.62
C ASN A 9 -24.68 -16.29 1.77
N ARG A 10 -23.91 -17.35 2.08
CA ARG A 10 -22.85 -17.26 3.10
C ARG A 10 -21.87 -16.15 2.79
N LEU A 11 -21.49 -16.00 1.52
CA LEU A 11 -20.71 -14.90 1.00
C LEU A 11 -21.53 -14.20 -0.08
N TYR A 12 -21.69 -12.89 0.06
CA TYR A 12 -22.40 -12.10 -0.94
C TYR A 12 -21.60 -12.07 -2.25
N VAL A 13 -22.25 -12.39 -3.35
CA VAL A 13 -21.61 -12.36 -4.67
C VAL A 13 -21.72 -10.96 -5.27
N GLY A 14 -22.90 -10.52 -5.64
CA GLY A 14 -23.16 -9.26 -6.31
C GLY A 14 -22.69 -9.22 -7.76
N TRP A 15 -23.12 -8.22 -8.48
CA TRP A 15 -22.67 -8.03 -9.87
C TRP A 15 -21.20 -7.64 -9.95
N PHE A 16 -20.70 -6.87 -8.99
CA PHE A 16 -19.27 -6.62 -8.89
C PHE A 16 -18.49 -7.89 -8.49
N GLY A 17 -19.09 -8.76 -7.69
CA GLY A 17 -18.49 -10.04 -7.33
C GLY A 17 -18.32 -10.99 -8.51
N VAL A 18 -19.18 -10.89 -9.52
CA VAL A 18 -19.05 -11.69 -10.75
C VAL A 18 -17.75 -11.35 -11.48
N LEU A 19 -17.26 -10.14 -11.38
CA LEU A 19 -15.96 -9.72 -11.94
C LEU A 19 -14.82 -9.86 -10.92
N CYS A 20 -15.07 -9.47 -9.67
CA CYS A 20 -14.06 -9.48 -8.61
C CYS A 20 -13.55 -10.88 -8.30
N ILE A 21 -14.42 -11.85 -8.11
CA ILE A 21 -14.03 -13.19 -7.66
C ILE A 21 -13.13 -13.90 -8.67
N PRO A 22 -13.50 -14.03 -9.96
CA PRO A 22 -12.64 -14.70 -10.91
C PRO A 22 -11.32 -13.96 -11.18
N THR A 23 -11.33 -12.64 -11.20
CA THR A 23 -10.10 -11.86 -11.45
C THR A 23 -9.10 -11.99 -10.30
N LEU A 24 -9.56 -11.94 -9.07
CA LEU A 24 -8.68 -12.13 -7.91
C LEU A 24 -8.19 -13.57 -7.79
N LEU A 25 -9.01 -14.56 -8.13
CA LEU A 25 -8.58 -15.95 -8.17
C LEU A 25 -7.53 -16.17 -9.26
N ALA A 26 -7.71 -15.59 -10.43
CA ALA A 26 -6.73 -15.67 -11.52
C ALA A 26 -5.38 -15.03 -11.10
N ALA A 27 -5.41 -13.86 -10.50
CA ALA A 27 -4.21 -13.18 -10.01
C ALA A 27 -3.49 -13.99 -8.94
N THR A 28 -4.23 -14.53 -7.97
CA THR A 28 -3.67 -15.35 -6.89
C THR A 28 -3.04 -16.62 -7.41
N THR A 29 -3.73 -17.32 -8.33
CA THR A 29 -3.25 -18.57 -8.92
C THR A 29 -1.97 -18.34 -9.71
N MET A 30 -1.95 -17.33 -10.56
CA MET A 30 -0.74 -17.01 -11.35
C MET A 30 0.41 -16.56 -10.45
N PHE A 31 0.12 -15.79 -9.39
CA PHE A 31 1.15 -15.39 -8.43
C PHE A 31 1.80 -16.60 -7.78
N ILE A 32 1.02 -17.56 -7.29
CA ILE A 32 1.55 -18.76 -6.65
C ILE A 32 2.42 -19.54 -7.63
N ILE A 33 1.93 -19.78 -8.84
CA ILE A 33 2.66 -20.55 -9.86
C ILE A 33 3.97 -19.84 -10.23
N ALA A 34 3.92 -18.53 -10.48
CA ALA A 34 5.08 -17.75 -10.90
C ALA A 34 6.10 -17.59 -9.78
N PHE A 35 5.64 -17.35 -8.55
CA PHE A 35 6.52 -17.20 -7.40
C PHE A 35 7.28 -18.49 -7.07
N ILE A 36 6.65 -19.63 -7.27
CA ILE A 36 7.29 -20.93 -7.02
C ILE A 36 8.21 -21.33 -8.16
N GLY A 37 7.78 -21.22 -9.42
CA GLY A 37 8.44 -21.92 -10.52
C GLY A 37 8.72 -21.15 -11.80
N ALA A 38 8.47 -19.85 -11.88
CA ALA A 38 8.73 -19.10 -13.10
C ALA A 38 10.24 -19.03 -13.40
N PRO A 39 10.66 -19.18 -14.67
CA PRO A 39 12.06 -18.99 -15.04
C PRO A 39 12.50 -17.52 -14.90
N SER A 40 13.80 -17.27 -15.04
CA SER A 40 14.37 -15.93 -14.99
C SER A 40 13.75 -14.99 -16.03
N VAL A 41 13.59 -13.73 -15.66
CA VAL A 41 12.93 -12.70 -16.47
C VAL A 41 13.93 -11.60 -16.83
N ASP A 42 13.94 -11.21 -18.11
CA ASP A 42 14.78 -10.12 -18.63
C ASP A 42 14.12 -8.76 -18.36
N ILE A 43 14.19 -8.32 -17.12
CA ILE A 43 13.51 -7.09 -16.67
C ILE A 43 14.02 -5.83 -17.38
N ASP A 44 15.33 -5.71 -17.56
CA ASP A 44 15.93 -4.48 -18.11
C ASP A 44 15.97 -4.48 -19.64
N GLY A 45 15.60 -5.56 -20.29
CA GLY A 45 15.59 -5.67 -21.74
C GLY A 45 16.98 -5.77 -22.36
N ILE A 46 18.01 -6.03 -21.57
CA ILE A 46 19.42 -6.13 -22.00
C ILE A 46 19.91 -7.57 -22.10
N ARG A 47 18.97 -8.53 -22.00
CA ARG A 47 19.26 -9.99 -22.00
C ARG A 47 20.13 -10.43 -20.84
N GLU A 48 19.93 -9.80 -19.68
CA GLU A 48 20.52 -10.18 -18.39
C GLU A 48 19.36 -10.58 -17.46
N PRO A 49 18.87 -11.84 -17.56
CA PRO A 49 17.66 -12.26 -16.83
C PRO A 49 17.88 -12.34 -15.33
N VAL A 50 16.82 -12.01 -14.57
CA VAL A 50 16.80 -12.02 -13.12
C VAL A 50 15.95 -13.19 -12.64
N ALA A 51 16.52 -14.01 -11.77
CA ALA A 51 15.82 -15.14 -11.13
C ALA A 51 15.02 -14.64 -9.94
N GLY A 52 13.71 -14.87 -9.96
CA GLY A 52 12.81 -14.43 -8.87
C GLY A 52 12.06 -15.56 -8.18
N SER A 53 12.01 -16.76 -8.76
CA SER A 53 11.20 -17.85 -8.20
C SER A 53 11.97 -18.71 -7.19
N LEU A 54 11.24 -19.45 -6.36
CA LEU A 54 11.82 -20.34 -5.36
C LEU A 54 12.64 -21.45 -5.97
N MET A 55 12.22 -22.00 -7.11
CA MET A 55 12.94 -23.08 -7.79
C MET A 55 14.25 -22.63 -8.44
N TRP A 56 14.46 -21.34 -8.56
CA TRP A 56 15.67 -20.75 -9.15
C TRP A 56 16.62 -20.16 -8.10
N GLY A 57 16.54 -20.66 -6.86
CA GLY A 57 17.51 -20.33 -5.82
C GLY A 57 17.09 -19.22 -4.86
N ASN A 58 15.82 -18.83 -4.84
CA ASN A 58 15.29 -17.83 -3.94
C ASN A 58 14.58 -18.46 -2.74
N ASN A 59 14.36 -17.67 -1.72
CA ASN A 59 13.51 -17.98 -0.57
C ASN A 59 12.32 -17.01 -0.53
N ILE A 60 11.49 -17.12 0.50
CA ILE A 60 10.31 -16.27 0.65
C ILE A 60 10.67 -14.78 0.68
N ILE A 61 11.80 -14.43 1.29
CA ILE A 61 12.22 -13.03 1.41
C ILE A 61 12.81 -12.50 0.10
N SER A 62 13.67 -13.27 -0.55
CA SER A 62 14.33 -12.84 -1.79
C SER A 62 13.53 -13.09 -3.06
N GLY A 63 12.53 -13.97 -3.00
CA GLY A 63 11.67 -14.29 -4.13
C GLY A 63 10.80 -13.11 -4.56
N ALA A 64 10.51 -13.04 -5.85
CA ALA A 64 9.62 -12.04 -6.42
C ALA A 64 9.10 -12.50 -7.77
N VAL A 65 7.89 -12.05 -8.14
CA VAL A 65 7.48 -12.02 -9.54
C VAL A 65 8.12 -10.77 -10.16
N VAL A 66 9.07 -10.99 -11.06
CA VAL A 66 9.88 -9.91 -11.64
C VAL A 66 9.03 -9.13 -12.65
N PRO A 67 9.11 -7.79 -12.66
CA PRO A 67 8.38 -6.97 -13.62
C PRO A 67 8.66 -7.34 -15.08
N SER A 68 7.74 -6.94 -15.96
CA SER A 68 7.87 -7.17 -17.40
C SER A 68 9.10 -6.47 -17.96
N SER A 69 9.66 -7.02 -19.03
CA SER A 69 10.84 -6.48 -19.68
C SER A 69 10.67 -5.03 -20.14
N ASN A 70 11.73 -4.25 -20.00
CA ASN A 70 11.79 -2.89 -20.56
C ASN A 70 11.61 -2.87 -22.09
N ALA A 71 11.93 -3.96 -22.76
CA ALA A 71 11.67 -4.11 -24.20
C ALA A 71 10.18 -4.09 -24.53
N ILE A 72 9.33 -4.53 -23.61
CA ILE A 72 7.86 -4.48 -23.76
C ILE A 72 7.36 -3.05 -23.55
N GLY A 73 7.99 -2.29 -22.67
CA GLY A 73 7.54 -0.94 -22.34
C GLY A 73 6.17 -0.94 -21.71
N LEU A 74 5.25 -0.17 -22.27
CA LEU A 74 3.84 -0.09 -21.87
C LEU A 74 2.92 -0.94 -22.75
N HIS A 75 3.46 -1.74 -23.65
CA HIS A 75 2.64 -2.59 -24.52
C HIS A 75 1.88 -3.63 -23.70
N PHE A 76 0.63 -3.87 -24.11
CA PHE A 76 -0.16 -4.95 -23.56
C PHE A 76 0.43 -6.28 -24.03
N TYR A 77 1.01 -7.03 -23.10
CA TYR A 77 1.71 -8.28 -23.38
C TYR A 77 0.94 -9.45 -22.81
N ALA A 78 -0.13 -9.83 -23.50
CA ALA A 78 -0.92 -11.00 -23.15
C ALA A 78 -0.23 -12.28 -23.63
N ILE A 79 -0.63 -13.41 -23.07
CA ILE A 79 -0.07 -14.71 -23.42
C ILE A 79 -0.21 -15.03 -24.91
N TRP A 80 -1.28 -14.55 -25.56
CA TRP A 80 -1.51 -14.74 -26.99
C TRP A 80 -0.73 -13.79 -27.90
N GLU A 81 -0.11 -12.75 -27.33
CA GLU A 81 0.77 -11.84 -28.07
C GLU A 81 2.20 -12.38 -28.20
N ALA A 82 2.56 -13.35 -27.40
CA ALA A 82 3.86 -14.00 -27.48
C ALA A 82 3.87 -15.13 -28.51
N ALA A 83 5.02 -15.38 -29.13
CA ALA A 83 5.19 -16.48 -30.07
C ALA A 83 5.15 -17.85 -29.36
N SER A 84 5.54 -17.90 -28.10
CA SER A 84 5.54 -19.11 -27.29
C SER A 84 5.36 -18.77 -25.81
N LEU A 85 5.02 -19.78 -25.01
CA LEU A 85 4.93 -19.64 -23.57
C LEU A 85 6.30 -19.30 -22.96
N ASP A 86 7.36 -19.87 -23.48
CA ASP A 86 8.72 -19.59 -23.01
C ASP A 86 9.12 -18.14 -23.25
N GLU A 87 8.77 -17.56 -24.39
CA GLU A 87 8.97 -16.15 -24.67
C GLU A 87 8.17 -15.28 -23.68
N TRP A 88 6.90 -15.62 -23.44
CA TRP A 88 6.04 -14.88 -22.52
C TRP A 88 6.61 -14.88 -21.11
N LEU A 89 7.09 -16.02 -20.64
CA LEU A 89 7.72 -16.14 -19.31
C LEU A 89 9.04 -15.35 -19.25
N TYR A 90 9.86 -15.42 -20.30
CA TYR A 90 11.14 -14.71 -20.34
C TYR A 90 10.99 -13.19 -20.30
N ASN A 91 9.96 -12.67 -20.93
CA ASN A 91 9.70 -11.22 -20.97
C ASN A 91 8.84 -10.72 -19.81
N GLY A 92 8.56 -11.53 -18.82
CA GLY A 92 7.82 -11.09 -17.63
C GLY A 92 6.32 -10.95 -17.83
N GLY A 93 5.72 -11.74 -18.73
CA GLY A 93 4.27 -11.76 -18.95
C GLY A 93 3.43 -12.02 -17.70
N PRO A 94 3.83 -12.92 -16.80
CA PRO A 94 3.10 -13.16 -15.56
C PRO A 94 2.91 -11.91 -14.70
N TYR A 95 3.85 -10.99 -14.71
CA TYR A 95 3.73 -9.73 -13.96
C TYR A 95 2.53 -8.89 -14.43
N GLN A 96 2.39 -8.67 -15.73
CA GLN A 96 1.23 -7.94 -16.27
C GLN A 96 -0.08 -8.68 -15.99
N PHE A 97 -0.08 -10.00 -16.16
CA PHE A 97 -1.25 -10.83 -15.88
C PHE A 97 -1.75 -10.60 -14.46
N ILE A 98 -0.85 -10.71 -13.49
CA ILE A 98 -1.19 -10.58 -12.06
C ILE A 98 -1.64 -9.15 -11.75
N VAL A 99 -0.88 -8.15 -12.18
CA VAL A 99 -1.16 -6.74 -11.89
C VAL A 99 -2.52 -6.32 -12.45
N PHE A 100 -2.80 -6.66 -13.70
CA PHE A 100 -4.07 -6.24 -14.33
C PHE A 100 -5.27 -6.94 -13.70
N HIS A 101 -5.18 -8.26 -13.47
CA HIS A 101 -6.27 -8.97 -12.80
C HIS A 101 -6.47 -8.51 -11.36
N PHE A 102 -5.37 -8.27 -10.65
CA PHE A 102 -5.42 -7.77 -9.28
C PHE A 102 -6.07 -6.39 -9.19
N LEU A 103 -5.65 -5.43 -10.01
CA LEU A 103 -6.20 -4.07 -9.97
C LEU A 103 -7.68 -4.04 -10.38
N ILE A 104 -8.07 -4.78 -11.40
CA ILE A 104 -9.48 -4.94 -11.75
C ILE A 104 -10.24 -5.54 -10.58
N GLY A 105 -9.68 -6.58 -9.97
CA GLY A 105 -10.32 -7.29 -8.86
C GLY A 105 -10.53 -6.41 -7.63
N VAL A 106 -9.53 -5.62 -7.21
CA VAL A 106 -9.65 -4.79 -6.01
C VAL A 106 -10.61 -3.62 -6.21
N TRP A 107 -10.65 -3.02 -7.39
CA TRP A 107 -11.64 -1.98 -7.68
C TRP A 107 -13.06 -2.52 -7.79
N CYS A 108 -13.22 -3.70 -8.37
CA CYS A 108 -14.51 -4.41 -8.33
C CYS A 108 -14.87 -4.83 -6.91
N TYR A 109 -13.89 -5.17 -6.08
CA TYR A 109 -14.14 -5.45 -4.66
C TYR A 109 -14.68 -4.22 -3.93
N ALA A 110 -14.13 -3.05 -4.20
CA ALA A 110 -14.69 -1.79 -3.69
C ALA A 110 -16.13 -1.59 -4.14
N GLY A 111 -16.41 -1.84 -5.42
CA GLY A 111 -17.77 -1.80 -5.95
C GLY A 111 -18.71 -2.80 -5.27
N ARG A 112 -18.19 -3.99 -4.95
CA ARG A 112 -18.95 -5.02 -4.22
C ARG A 112 -19.29 -4.58 -2.80
N GLU A 113 -18.40 -3.88 -2.11
CA GLU A 113 -18.71 -3.29 -0.80
C GLU A 113 -19.85 -2.28 -0.90
N TRP A 114 -19.80 -1.39 -1.90
CA TRP A 114 -20.90 -0.47 -2.16
C TRP A 114 -22.20 -1.23 -2.46
N GLU A 115 -22.15 -2.23 -3.31
CA GLU A 115 -23.34 -3.00 -3.72
C GLU A 115 -24.01 -3.67 -2.55
N LEU A 116 -23.23 -4.32 -1.68
CA LEU A 116 -23.79 -4.96 -0.47
C LEU A 116 -24.41 -3.92 0.47
N SER A 117 -23.78 -2.76 0.62
CA SER A 117 -24.36 -1.69 1.44
C SER A 117 -25.74 -1.27 0.92
N TYR A 118 -25.90 -1.20 -0.40
CA TYR A 118 -27.18 -0.91 -1.04
C TYR A 118 -28.23 -1.99 -0.77
N ARG A 119 -27.84 -3.26 -0.88
CA ARG A 119 -28.77 -4.39 -0.61
C ARG A 119 -29.26 -4.40 0.83
N LEU A 120 -28.39 -4.02 1.77
CA LEU A 120 -28.70 -4.02 3.20
C LEU A 120 -29.38 -2.73 3.69
N GLY A 121 -29.59 -1.76 2.80
CA GLY A 121 -30.18 -0.48 3.19
C GLY A 121 -29.25 0.40 4.03
N MET A 122 -27.94 0.19 3.95
CA MET A 122 -26.94 0.96 4.68
C MET A 122 -26.60 2.25 3.96
N ARG A 123 -26.00 3.19 4.68
CA ARG A 123 -25.28 4.33 4.09
C ARG A 123 -24.05 3.79 3.36
N PRO A 124 -23.66 4.37 2.19
CA PRO A 124 -22.85 3.63 1.21
C PRO A 124 -21.34 3.74 1.37
N TRP A 125 -20.80 4.55 2.29
CA TRP A 125 -19.42 5.05 2.17
C TRP A 125 -18.33 4.19 2.80
N ILE A 126 -18.62 2.99 3.31
CA ILE A 126 -17.58 2.10 3.82
C ILE A 126 -16.54 1.79 2.74
N PHE A 127 -16.97 1.59 1.49
CA PHE A 127 -16.05 1.29 0.39
C PHE A 127 -15.04 2.41 0.12
N VAL A 128 -15.37 3.67 0.49
CA VAL A 128 -14.45 4.80 0.32
C VAL A 128 -13.17 4.59 1.11
N ALA A 129 -13.25 4.01 2.30
CA ALA A 129 -12.06 3.64 3.07
C ALA A 129 -11.18 2.63 2.33
N PHE A 130 -11.77 1.68 1.62
CA PHE A 130 -11.04 0.69 0.82
C PHE A 130 -10.37 1.31 -0.42
N THR A 131 -10.85 2.46 -0.90
CA THR A 131 -10.21 3.13 -2.05
C THR A 131 -8.79 3.59 -1.75
N ALA A 132 -8.41 3.79 -0.48
CA ALA A 132 -7.07 4.21 -0.12
C ALA A 132 -6.00 3.15 -0.43
N PRO A 133 -6.08 1.90 0.08
CA PRO A 133 -5.14 0.85 -0.33
C PRO A 133 -5.24 0.52 -1.82
N ALA A 134 -6.43 0.57 -2.41
CA ALA A 134 -6.60 0.33 -3.85
C ALA A 134 -5.88 1.41 -4.69
N ALA A 135 -5.97 2.67 -4.28
CA ALA A 135 -5.25 3.77 -4.94
C ALA A 135 -3.73 3.63 -4.80
N ALA A 136 -3.25 3.23 -3.63
CA ALA A 136 -1.83 3.00 -3.40
C ALA A 136 -1.29 1.88 -4.29
N ALA A 137 -2.00 0.76 -4.39
CA ALA A 137 -1.64 -0.35 -5.27
C ALA A 137 -1.63 0.08 -6.75
N THR A 138 -2.65 0.83 -7.17
CA THR A 138 -2.73 1.36 -8.54
C THR A 138 -1.57 2.30 -8.84
N ALA A 139 -1.17 3.12 -7.88
CA ALA A 139 -0.05 4.05 -8.04
C ALA A 139 1.26 3.31 -8.33
N VAL A 140 1.60 2.28 -7.57
CA VAL A 140 2.90 1.58 -7.70
C VAL A 140 2.92 0.57 -8.85
N PHE A 141 1.77 0.00 -9.25
CA PHE A 141 1.71 -1.04 -10.27
C PHE A 141 1.28 -0.53 -11.64
N LEU A 142 0.61 0.59 -11.73
CA LEU A 142 0.08 1.10 -12.99
C LEU A 142 0.53 2.55 -13.27
N ILE A 143 0.29 3.47 -12.36
CA ILE A 143 0.52 4.90 -12.62
C ILE A 143 2.01 5.20 -12.73
N TYR A 144 2.82 4.67 -11.83
CA TYR A 144 4.26 4.87 -11.89
C TYR A 144 4.90 4.28 -13.16
N PRO A 145 4.58 3.04 -13.57
CA PRO A 145 5.02 2.53 -14.86
C PRO A 145 4.58 3.39 -16.06
N ILE A 146 3.36 3.87 -16.06
CA ILE A 146 2.85 4.75 -17.13
C ILE A 146 3.68 6.04 -17.21
N GLY A 147 3.95 6.66 -16.07
CA GLY A 147 4.75 7.89 -16.01
C GLY A 147 6.20 7.68 -16.42
N GLN A 148 6.78 6.54 -16.14
CA GLN A 148 8.16 6.22 -16.48
C GLN A 148 8.31 5.53 -17.84
N GLY A 149 7.22 5.12 -18.46
CA GLY A 149 7.21 4.61 -19.82
C GLY A 149 7.44 3.10 -19.95
N SER A 150 7.49 2.35 -18.85
CA SER A 150 7.67 0.90 -18.89
C SER A 150 7.15 0.22 -17.63
N PHE A 151 6.56 -0.97 -17.78
CA PHE A 151 6.19 -1.82 -16.64
C PHE A 151 7.40 -2.38 -15.89
N SER A 152 8.60 -2.31 -16.47
CA SER A 152 9.83 -2.70 -15.77
C SER A 152 10.12 -1.81 -14.55
N ASP A 153 9.59 -0.60 -14.51
CA ASP A 153 9.71 0.33 -13.39
C ASP A 153 8.63 0.14 -12.31
N GLY A 154 7.69 -0.76 -12.52
CA GLY A 154 6.68 -1.11 -11.51
C GLY A 154 7.28 -1.83 -10.32
N MET A 155 6.57 -1.79 -9.19
CA MET A 155 7.01 -2.48 -7.98
C MET A 155 7.02 -3.99 -8.21
N PRO A 156 8.14 -4.69 -7.92
CA PRO A 156 8.16 -6.15 -7.99
C PRO A 156 7.21 -6.77 -6.96
N LEU A 157 6.69 -7.96 -7.27
CA LEU A 157 5.79 -8.69 -6.38
C LEU A 157 6.62 -9.58 -5.46
N GLY A 158 7.29 -8.98 -4.49
CA GLY A 158 8.11 -9.68 -3.52
C GLY A 158 8.61 -8.76 -2.42
N ILE A 159 9.07 -9.34 -1.31
CA ILE A 159 9.47 -8.58 -0.13
C ILE A 159 10.73 -7.75 -0.40
N SER A 160 11.83 -8.38 -0.80
CA SER A 160 13.07 -7.67 -1.12
C SER A 160 12.92 -6.76 -2.31
N GLY A 161 12.11 -7.14 -3.31
CA GLY A 161 11.78 -6.31 -4.45
C GLY A 161 11.06 -5.02 -4.05
N THR A 162 10.17 -5.07 -3.06
CA THR A 162 9.51 -3.89 -2.51
C THR A 162 10.52 -2.96 -1.84
N PHE A 163 11.46 -3.48 -1.06
CA PHE A 163 12.49 -2.66 -0.44
C PHE A 163 13.41 -2.01 -1.48
N ASN A 164 13.81 -2.75 -2.50
CA ASN A 164 14.56 -2.21 -3.62
C ASN A 164 13.81 -1.06 -4.30
N TYR A 165 12.52 -1.26 -4.57
CA TYR A 165 11.66 -0.23 -5.15
C TYR A 165 11.63 1.04 -4.29
N MET A 166 11.49 0.89 -2.98
CA MET A 166 11.48 2.02 -2.04
C MET A 166 12.80 2.83 -2.10
N LEU A 167 13.93 2.16 -2.09
CA LEU A 167 15.24 2.80 -2.11
C LEU A 167 15.52 3.49 -3.44
N VAL A 168 15.24 2.83 -4.54
CA VAL A 168 15.41 3.40 -5.88
C VAL A 168 14.47 4.58 -6.10
N PHE A 169 13.23 4.48 -5.65
CA PHE A 169 12.27 5.58 -5.75
C PHE A 169 12.73 6.81 -4.97
N SER A 170 13.23 6.61 -3.76
CA SER A 170 13.81 7.71 -2.96
C SER A 170 15.01 8.34 -3.68
N ALA A 171 15.89 7.52 -4.26
CA ALA A 171 17.06 8.01 -4.98
C ALA A 171 16.69 8.84 -6.21
N GLU A 172 15.72 8.38 -6.99
CA GLU A 172 15.35 9.02 -8.26
C GLU A 172 14.36 10.18 -8.09
N HIS A 173 13.50 10.14 -7.08
CA HIS A 173 12.41 11.12 -6.93
C HIS A 173 12.44 11.90 -5.62
N ASN A 174 13.37 11.60 -4.72
CA ASN A 174 13.48 12.28 -3.43
C ASN A 174 12.14 12.31 -2.68
N ILE A 175 11.48 11.14 -2.58
CA ILE A 175 10.13 11.01 -2.05
C ILE A 175 10.03 11.47 -0.59
N LEU A 176 11.12 11.33 0.20
CA LEU A 176 11.09 11.72 1.61
C LEU A 176 10.90 13.23 1.79
N MET A 177 11.27 14.04 0.80
CA MET A 177 11.04 15.49 0.79
C MET A 177 9.74 15.88 0.07
N ASN A 178 8.95 14.90 -0.37
CA ASN A 178 7.66 15.14 -0.98
C ASN A 178 6.61 15.40 0.10
N PRO A 179 5.89 16.55 0.09
CA PRO A 179 4.88 16.86 1.10
C PRO A 179 3.74 15.83 1.15
N PHE A 180 3.34 15.25 0.03
CA PHE A 180 2.32 14.21 0.02
C PHE A 180 2.77 12.93 0.73
N HIS A 181 4.03 12.56 0.56
CA HIS A 181 4.61 11.44 1.31
C HIS A 181 4.64 11.74 2.81
N MET A 182 4.99 12.95 3.19
CA MET A 182 4.98 13.38 4.60
C MET A 182 3.58 13.27 5.19
N LEU A 183 2.54 13.67 4.45
CA LEU A 183 1.14 13.50 4.88
C LEU A 183 0.77 12.02 4.99
N GLY A 184 1.27 11.18 4.09
CA GLY A 184 1.08 9.73 4.17
C GLY A 184 1.71 9.11 5.41
N VAL A 185 2.93 9.52 5.75
CA VAL A 185 3.63 9.07 6.96
C VAL A 185 2.87 9.51 8.22
N ALA A 186 2.44 10.77 8.26
CA ALA A 186 1.60 11.27 9.35
C ALA A 186 0.29 10.48 9.44
N GLY A 187 -0.28 10.10 8.30
CA GLY A 187 -1.49 9.30 8.22
C GLY A 187 -1.33 7.91 8.84
N VAL A 188 -0.27 7.19 8.51
CA VAL A 188 -0.07 5.83 9.03
C VAL A 188 0.36 5.83 10.49
N PHE A 189 1.26 6.72 10.91
CA PHE A 189 1.68 6.79 12.31
C PHE A 189 0.58 7.37 13.20
N GLY A 190 -0.08 8.43 12.75
CA GLY A 190 -1.22 9.02 13.48
C GLY A 190 -2.39 8.04 13.59
N GLY A 191 -2.69 7.32 12.51
CA GLY A 191 -3.72 6.30 12.52
C GLY A 191 -3.44 5.17 13.51
N SER A 192 -2.20 4.69 13.55
CA SER A 192 -1.77 3.66 14.52
C SER A 192 -1.84 4.18 15.97
N LEU A 193 -1.39 5.42 16.20
CA LEU A 193 -1.45 6.05 17.52
C LEU A 193 -2.91 6.22 17.98
N PHE A 194 -3.79 6.71 17.13
CA PHE A 194 -5.20 6.92 17.45
C PHE A 194 -5.91 5.60 17.72
N SER A 195 -5.63 4.59 16.91
CA SER A 195 -6.20 3.24 17.10
C SER A 195 -5.78 2.64 18.45
N ALA A 196 -4.49 2.72 18.77
CA ALA A 196 -3.96 2.22 20.04
C ALA A 196 -4.52 3.00 21.23
N MET A 197 -4.59 4.32 21.12
CA MET A 197 -5.11 5.18 22.19
C MET A 197 -6.60 4.93 22.44
N HIS A 198 -7.39 4.82 21.38
CA HIS A 198 -8.82 4.50 21.48
C HIS A 198 -9.01 3.12 22.11
N GLY A 199 -8.30 2.12 21.64
CA GLY A 199 -8.36 0.77 22.22
C GLY A 199 -7.96 0.74 23.68
N SER A 200 -6.92 1.48 24.06
CA SER A 200 -6.46 1.60 25.44
C SER A 200 -7.51 2.27 26.35
N LEU A 201 -8.07 3.40 25.91
CA LEU A 201 -9.07 4.14 26.70
C LEU A 201 -10.36 3.33 26.90
N VAL A 202 -10.84 2.67 25.85
CA VAL A 202 -12.03 1.82 25.94
C VAL A 202 -11.77 0.64 26.87
N THR A 203 -10.64 -0.06 26.69
CA THR A 203 -10.30 -1.22 27.50
C THR A 203 -10.07 -0.83 28.97
N SER A 204 -9.40 0.29 29.23
CA SER A 204 -9.12 0.73 30.60
C SER A 204 -10.36 1.23 31.33
N SER A 205 -11.42 1.60 30.63
CA SER A 205 -12.67 2.10 31.21
C SER A 205 -13.79 1.07 31.19
N LEU A 206 -13.48 -0.21 30.93
CA LEU A 206 -14.49 -1.28 30.98
C LEU A 206 -15.16 -1.35 32.35
N VAL A 207 -16.47 -1.55 32.33
CA VAL A 207 -17.29 -1.67 33.55
C VAL A 207 -17.26 -3.12 34.01
N ARG A 208 -17.25 -3.35 35.34
CA ARG A 208 -17.30 -4.69 35.90
C ARG A 208 -18.70 -5.26 35.74
N GLU A 209 -18.78 -6.35 35.00
CA GLU A 209 -20.03 -7.08 34.76
C GLU A 209 -19.95 -8.51 35.27
N THR A 210 -18.79 -8.96 35.74
CA THR A 210 -18.54 -10.31 36.24
C THR A 210 -18.07 -10.29 37.69
N THR A 211 -18.29 -11.43 38.40
CA THR A 211 -17.74 -11.67 39.73
C THR A 211 -16.26 -12.04 39.64
N GLU A 212 -15.56 -12.07 40.81
CA GLU A 212 -14.16 -12.44 40.90
C GLU A 212 -13.88 -13.88 40.45
N THR A 213 -14.89 -14.74 40.48
CA THR A 213 -14.73 -16.15 40.09
C THR A 213 -15.12 -16.43 38.65
N GLU A 214 -15.68 -15.45 37.95
CA GLU A 214 -16.05 -15.57 36.56
C GLU A 214 -14.95 -15.01 35.65
N SER A 215 -14.76 -15.59 34.46
CA SER A 215 -13.93 -14.99 33.44
C SER A 215 -14.52 -13.67 32.98
N GLN A 216 -13.66 -12.66 32.81
CA GLN A 216 -14.07 -11.36 32.30
C GLN A 216 -14.60 -11.43 30.87
N ASN A 217 -14.34 -12.49 30.13
CA ASN A 217 -14.91 -12.73 28.80
C ASN A 217 -16.44 -12.84 28.82
N TYR A 218 -17.04 -13.16 29.95
CA TYR A 218 -18.51 -13.21 30.13
C TYR A 218 -19.11 -11.85 30.47
N GLY A 219 -18.30 -10.82 30.62
CA GLY A 219 -18.77 -9.46 30.89
C GLY A 219 -19.42 -8.77 29.69
N TYR A 220 -19.26 -9.32 28.50
CA TYR A 220 -19.89 -8.80 27.29
C TYR A 220 -20.67 -9.92 26.60
N LYS A 221 -21.92 -9.61 26.21
CA LYS A 221 -22.76 -10.50 25.41
C LYS A 221 -23.00 -9.92 24.05
N PHE A 222 -22.83 -10.74 23.01
CA PHE A 222 -23.05 -10.31 21.63
C PHE A 222 -24.45 -9.72 21.46
N GLY A 223 -24.47 -8.52 20.88
CA GLY A 223 -25.72 -7.80 20.61
C GLY A 223 -26.31 -7.08 21.82
N GLN A 224 -25.62 -7.03 22.97
CA GLN A 224 -26.12 -6.26 24.12
C GLN A 224 -26.21 -4.78 23.80
N GLU A 225 -27.19 -4.08 24.37
CA GLU A 225 -27.38 -2.64 24.19
C GLU A 225 -26.67 -1.80 25.25
N GLU A 226 -26.36 -2.38 26.40
CA GLU A 226 -25.69 -1.70 27.50
C GLU A 226 -24.23 -1.38 27.13
N GLU A 227 -23.79 -0.16 27.44
CA GLU A 227 -22.42 0.27 27.23
C GLU A 227 -21.49 -0.53 28.13
N THR A 228 -20.48 -1.19 27.53
CA THR A 228 -19.53 -2.04 28.25
C THR A 228 -18.37 -1.27 28.87
N TYR A 229 -18.20 0.00 28.52
CA TYR A 229 -17.14 0.85 29.07
C TYR A 229 -17.71 2.20 29.53
N ASN A 230 -16.94 2.91 30.36
CA ASN A 230 -17.35 4.22 30.89
C ASN A 230 -16.78 5.34 30.00
N ILE A 231 -17.61 5.84 29.09
CA ILE A 231 -17.21 6.90 28.16
C ILE A 231 -16.85 8.20 28.89
N VAL A 232 -17.49 8.50 30.01
CA VAL A 232 -17.21 9.70 30.80
C VAL A 232 -15.84 9.60 31.44
N ALA A 233 -15.48 8.43 31.97
CA ALA A 233 -14.14 8.20 32.54
C ALA A 233 -13.05 8.30 31.47
N ALA A 234 -13.26 7.73 30.30
CA ALA A 234 -12.34 7.82 29.17
C ALA A 234 -12.16 9.27 28.70
N HIS A 235 -13.26 10.00 28.57
CA HIS A 235 -13.25 11.41 28.20
C HIS A 235 -12.55 12.27 29.25
N ALA A 236 -12.81 12.03 30.53
CA ALA A 236 -12.16 12.74 31.63
C ALA A 236 -10.65 12.47 31.68
N PHE A 237 -10.23 11.24 31.46
CA PHE A 237 -8.82 10.90 31.43
C PHE A 237 -8.10 11.61 30.28
N PHE A 238 -8.65 11.52 29.08
CA PHE A 238 -8.04 12.16 27.91
C PHE A 238 -8.05 13.68 28.02
N GLY A 239 -9.13 14.26 28.56
CA GLY A 239 -9.25 15.69 28.79
C GLY A 239 -8.25 16.21 29.83
N ARG A 240 -7.83 15.36 30.79
CA ARG A 240 -6.76 15.70 31.74
C ARG A 240 -5.37 15.50 31.15
N LEU A 241 -5.21 14.49 30.27
CA LEU A 241 -3.91 14.25 29.61
C LEU A 241 -3.53 15.42 28.70
N ILE A 242 -4.46 15.91 27.92
CA ILE A 242 -4.26 17.02 26.98
C ILE A 242 -4.90 18.30 27.57
N PHE A 243 -6.16 18.52 27.29
CA PHE A 243 -7.05 19.50 27.92
C PHE A 243 -8.50 19.18 27.52
N GLN A 244 -9.46 19.64 28.32
CA GLN A 244 -10.86 19.21 28.19
C GLN A 244 -11.43 19.36 26.79
N TYR A 245 -11.15 20.47 26.11
CA TYR A 245 -11.69 20.77 24.80
C TYR A 245 -11.02 20.03 23.66
N ALA A 246 -9.85 19.40 23.90
CA ALA A 246 -9.18 18.55 22.93
C ALA A 246 -9.79 17.13 22.89
N SER A 247 -10.52 16.74 23.94
CA SER A 247 -11.14 15.41 24.01
C SER A 247 -12.48 15.41 23.30
N PHE A 248 -12.72 14.33 22.52
CA PHE A 248 -14.01 14.13 21.85
C PHE A 248 -15.11 13.84 22.88
N ASN A 249 -16.20 14.58 22.79
CA ASN A 249 -17.42 14.36 23.58
C ASN A 249 -18.52 13.65 22.79
N ASN A 250 -18.27 13.35 21.52
CA ASN A 250 -19.19 12.69 20.61
C ASN A 250 -18.49 11.46 20.01
N SER A 251 -19.00 10.27 20.33
CA SER A 251 -18.46 9.00 19.88
C SER A 251 -18.44 8.88 18.34
N ARG A 252 -19.48 9.39 17.69
CA ARG A 252 -19.59 9.35 16.23
C ARG A 252 -18.52 10.19 15.54
N SER A 253 -18.21 11.37 16.06
CA SER A 253 -17.14 12.22 15.57
C SER A 253 -15.76 11.59 15.79
N LEU A 254 -15.56 10.97 16.95
CA LEU A 254 -14.31 10.24 17.24
C LEU A 254 -14.08 9.09 16.25
N HIS A 255 -15.10 8.28 16.02
CA HIS A 255 -14.97 7.15 15.09
C HIS A 255 -14.78 7.60 13.65
N PHE A 256 -15.37 8.71 13.26
CA PHE A 256 -15.12 9.33 11.97
C PHE A 256 -13.63 9.73 11.83
N LEU A 257 -13.04 10.35 12.85
CA LEU A 257 -11.61 10.70 12.84
C LEU A 257 -10.74 9.44 12.74
N LEU A 258 -11.06 8.39 13.51
CA LEU A 258 -10.31 7.13 13.49
C LEU A 258 -10.29 6.47 12.11
N ALA A 259 -11.38 6.57 11.37
CA ALA A 259 -11.48 6.04 10.02
C ALA A 259 -10.84 6.96 8.99
N SER A 260 -11.10 8.25 9.04
CA SER A 260 -10.72 9.21 8.00
C SER A 260 -9.23 9.54 8.01
N TRP A 261 -8.60 9.62 9.17
CA TRP A 261 -7.20 10.01 9.28
C TRP A 261 -6.26 9.11 8.45
N PRO A 262 -6.22 7.78 8.66
CA PRO A 262 -5.37 6.91 7.86
C PRO A 262 -5.80 6.83 6.39
N VAL A 263 -7.08 6.93 6.10
CA VAL A 263 -7.60 6.91 4.72
C VAL A 263 -7.05 8.09 3.93
N ILE A 264 -7.18 9.30 4.46
CA ILE A 264 -6.67 10.51 3.81
C ILE A 264 -5.14 10.47 3.71
N GLY A 265 -4.46 9.98 4.74
CA GLY A 265 -3.01 9.80 4.72
C GLY A 265 -2.55 8.89 3.60
N ILE A 266 -3.20 7.77 3.39
CA ILE A 266 -2.85 6.82 2.33
C ILE A 266 -3.23 7.37 0.94
N TRP A 267 -4.33 8.11 0.81
CA TRP A 267 -4.62 8.84 -0.43
C TRP A 267 -3.50 9.83 -0.77
N CYS A 268 -3.00 10.57 0.21
CA CYS A 268 -1.88 11.47 0.02
C CYS A 268 -0.60 10.74 -0.38
N ALA A 269 -0.32 9.58 0.22
CA ALA A 269 0.82 8.75 -0.16
C ALA A 269 0.71 8.30 -1.62
N ALA A 270 -0.47 7.86 -2.05
CA ALA A 270 -0.74 7.49 -3.44
C ALA A 270 -0.55 8.68 -4.39
N MET A 271 -1.00 9.87 -3.98
CA MET A 271 -0.79 11.09 -4.75
C MET A 271 0.69 11.46 -4.87
N GLY A 272 1.48 11.22 -3.82
CA GLY A 272 2.93 11.41 -3.84
C GLY A 272 3.61 10.55 -4.90
N ILE A 273 3.24 9.29 -4.99
CA ILE A 273 3.72 8.38 -6.05
C ILE A 273 3.27 8.87 -7.43
N ALA A 274 2.01 9.27 -7.56
CA ALA A 274 1.44 9.71 -8.83
C ALA A 274 2.12 10.97 -9.36
N VAL A 275 2.36 11.98 -8.54
CA VAL A 275 3.05 13.20 -8.98
C VAL A 275 4.53 12.94 -9.25
N SER A 276 5.17 12.05 -8.49
CA SER A 276 6.55 11.64 -8.76
C SER A 276 6.67 10.88 -10.07
N SER A 277 5.63 10.16 -10.49
CA SER A 277 5.62 9.47 -11.80
C SER A 277 5.69 10.45 -12.97
N ALA A 278 5.22 11.68 -12.78
CA ALA A 278 5.37 12.78 -13.74
C ALA A 278 6.68 13.58 -13.49
N ASN A 279 7.60 13.05 -12.69
CA ASN A 279 8.88 13.66 -12.32
C ASN A 279 8.75 14.98 -11.55
N LEU A 280 7.61 15.19 -10.87
CA LEU A 280 7.49 16.23 -9.87
C LEU A 280 8.10 15.71 -8.56
N ASN A 281 9.42 15.88 -8.43
CA ASN A 281 10.20 15.28 -7.35
C ASN A 281 10.03 16.05 -6.04
N GLY A 282 10.53 15.45 -4.96
CA GLY A 282 10.55 16.08 -3.64
C GLY A 282 11.36 17.37 -3.62
N LEU A 283 11.06 18.22 -2.65
CA LEU A 283 11.74 19.49 -2.45
C LEU A 283 13.22 19.25 -2.19
N ASN A 284 14.07 20.11 -2.75
CA ASN A 284 15.51 20.03 -2.59
C ASN A 284 15.98 21.22 -1.75
N PHE A 285 16.46 20.94 -0.55
CA PHE A 285 17.03 21.91 0.37
C PHE A 285 18.53 21.68 0.60
N ASN A 286 19.21 21.01 -0.32
CA ASN A 286 20.64 20.78 -0.18
C ASN A 286 21.40 22.11 -0.22
N GLN A 287 22.41 22.26 0.68
CA GLN A 287 23.27 23.43 0.76
C GLN A 287 22.48 24.74 0.91
N SER A 288 21.32 24.68 1.57
CA SER A 288 20.42 25.86 1.70
C SER A 288 20.82 26.80 2.83
N ILE A 289 21.59 26.33 3.81
CA ILE A 289 22.02 27.13 4.96
C ILE A 289 23.50 27.39 4.86
N LEU A 290 23.84 28.67 4.88
CA LEU A 290 25.23 29.12 4.80
C LEU A 290 25.58 29.94 6.04
N ASP A 291 26.86 29.88 6.49
CA ASP A 291 27.37 30.78 7.52
C ASP A 291 27.73 32.16 6.93
N HIS A 292 28.18 33.08 7.77
CA HIS A 292 28.55 34.43 7.35
C HIS A 292 29.77 34.48 6.42
N GLN A 293 30.54 33.39 6.31
CA GLN A 293 31.67 33.24 5.38
C GLN A 293 31.29 32.51 4.09
N GLY A 294 30.02 32.13 3.92
CA GLY A 294 29.53 31.40 2.75
C GLY A 294 29.75 29.91 2.79
N ARG A 295 30.18 29.34 3.93
CA ARG A 295 30.36 27.89 4.08
C ARG A 295 29.04 27.22 4.34
N VAL A 296 28.86 26.02 3.76
CA VAL A 296 27.64 25.22 3.92
C VAL A 296 27.54 24.69 5.36
N ILE A 297 26.42 24.97 6.01
CA ILE A 297 26.05 24.32 7.27
C ILE A 297 25.17 23.14 6.91
N LYS A 298 25.65 21.91 7.18
CA LYS A 298 24.90 20.69 6.87
C LYS A 298 23.66 20.56 7.74
N THR A 299 22.54 20.29 7.08
CA THR A 299 21.26 20.00 7.71
C THR A 299 20.88 18.53 7.45
N TRP A 300 19.77 18.07 8.04
CA TRP A 300 19.22 16.74 7.73
C TRP A 300 18.88 16.59 6.24
N ALA A 301 18.48 17.65 5.56
CA ALA A 301 18.23 17.64 4.12
C ALA A 301 19.50 17.34 3.31
N ASP A 302 20.66 17.85 3.74
CA ASP A 302 21.94 17.55 3.11
C ASP A 302 22.32 16.08 3.32
N LEU A 303 22.09 15.54 4.50
CA LEU A 303 22.33 14.13 4.80
C LEU A 303 21.44 13.22 3.92
N LEU A 304 20.17 13.55 3.79
CA LEU A 304 19.24 12.81 2.94
C LEU A 304 19.66 12.87 1.47
N ASN A 305 20.06 14.04 0.99
CA ASN A 305 20.54 14.19 -0.38
C ASN A 305 21.77 13.31 -0.66
N GLY A 306 22.71 13.26 0.28
CA GLY A 306 23.87 12.38 0.18
C GLY A 306 23.50 10.91 0.16
N ALA A 307 22.53 10.49 0.97
CA ALA A 307 22.02 9.11 0.95
C ALA A 307 21.35 8.77 -0.37
N ASN A 308 20.54 9.67 -0.93
CA ASN A 308 19.89 9.49 -2.22
C ASN A 308 20.92 9.38 -3.36
N LEU A 309 21.96 10.19 -3.36
CA LEU A 309 23.04 10.11 -4.35
C LEU A 309 23.79 8.78 -4.26
N GLY A 310 24.06 8.31 -3.05
CA GLY A 310 24.70 7.01 -2.84
C GLY A 310 23.84 5.85 -3.36
N MET A 311 22.54 5.87 -3.11
CA MET A 311 21.60 4.87 -3.63
C MET A 311 21.50 4.92 -5.15
N GLU A 312 21.48 6.10 -5.75
CA GLU A 312 21.41 6.24 -7.20
C GLU A 312 22.65 5.69 -7.90
N VAL A 313 23.82 5.91 -7.33
CA VAL A 313 25.08 5.38 -7.88
C VAL A 313 25.12 3.85 -7.83
N THR A 314 24.50 3.23 -6.83
CA THR A 314 24.61 1.79 -6.57
C THR A 314 23.40 0.96 -7.01
N HIS A 315 22.27 1.58 -7.40
CA HIS A 315 21.03 0.85 -7.71
C HIS A 315 21.10 0.00 -8.98
N GLU A 316 21.98 0.34 -9.89
CA GLU A 316 22.26 -0.42 -11.11
C GLU A 316 23.76 -0.74 -11.22
N ARG A 317 24.05 -1.95 -11.68
CA ARG A 317 25.44 -2.37 -11.90
C ARG A 317 26.18 -1.43 -12.85
N ASN A 318 25.53 -1.00 -13.94
CA ASN A 318 26.10 -0.10 -14.92
C ASN A 318 26.43 1.28 -14.34
N ALA A 319 25.56 1.80 -13.48
CA ALA A 319 25.79 3.06 -12.78
C ALA A 319 27.02 2.97 -11.87
N LEU A 320 27.20 1.84 -11.17
CA LEU A 320 28.37 1.60 -10.33
C LEU A 320 29.67 1.59 -11.15
N PHE A 321 29.69 0.95 -12.31
CA PHE A 321 30.85 0.96 -13.20
C PHE A 321 31.20 2.37 -13.71
N VAL A 322 30.19 3.12 -14.13
CA VAL A 322 30.40 4.52 -14.56
C VAL A 322 30.94 5.36 -13.40
N GLY A 323 30.39 5.21 -12.22
CA GLY A 323 30.86 5.89 -11.01
C GLY A 323 32.33 5.57 -10.68
N ALA A 324 32.76 4.33 -10.86
CA ALA A 324 34.12 3.91 -10.62
C ALA A 324 35.14 4.48 -11.66
N LEU A 325 34.68 4.83 -12.85
CA LEU A 325 35.52 5.42 -13.90
C LEU A 325 35.70 6.94 -13.76
N ILE A 326 34.82 7.58 -13.04
CA ILE A 326 34.86 9.02 -12.74
C ILE A 326 35.68 9.28 -11.48
#